data_b4c6901f676786728e40699b321db2cf
#
_entry.id   b4c6901f676786728e40699b321db2cf
#
_cell.length_a   1.000
_cell.length_b   1.000
_cell.length_c   1.000
_cell.angle_alpha   90.00
_cell.angle_beta   90.00
_cell.angle_gamma   90.00
#
_symmetry.space_group_name_H-M   'P 1'
#
loop_
_entity.id
_entity.type
_entity.pdbx_description
1 polymer ?
#
loop_
_entity_poly.entity_id
_entity_poly.type
_entity_poly.pdbx_seq_one_letter_code
_entity_poly.pdbx_strand_id
1 'polypeptide(L)'
;MKNLTLVILISLFSLTIYGQDITGQWNGALKIQGTQMRLVFNISQTENSLSSTMDSPDQGAKGIPATTTSFENSILKITIANAKIEYEGTLGQDNIIVGTFMQGGQSFPMNLSKEKIEKEKLVRPQEPIKPFPYYSEDITFENKKVGINLAGTLTLPNKEGVFPVVILISGSGPQNRDEELLGHKPFLVLSDFLTKNGIAVLRYDDRGVGESSGDPTFSTSANFANDAAGAIEYLRSRKEIDSKKIGIIGHSEGGMIAPMLSANDKNIAFIVLLAG
;
A
#
# COMPACT_ATOMS: atom_id res chain seq x y z
N MET A 1 -90.62 5.97 12.55
CA MET A 1 -89.70 5.39 11.57
C MET A 1 -88.47 6.28 11.56
N LYS A 2 -87.38 5.85 12.19
CA LYS A 2 -86.11 6.62 12.29
C LYS A 2 -85.11 6.03 11.31
N ASN A 3 -84.72 6.79 10.30
CA ASN A 3 -83.69 6.40 9.36
C ASN A 3 -82.32 6.59 10.03
N LEU A 4 -81.60 5.48 10.23
CA LEU A 4 -80.25 5.46 10.74
C LEU A 4 -79.29 5.48 9.53
N THR A 5 -78.67 6.65 9.24
CA THR A 5 -77.70 6.79 8.17
C THR A 5 -76.32 6.35 8.75
N LEU A 6 -75.83 5.22 8.27
CA LEU A 6 -74.50 4.69 8.62
C LEU A 6 -73.45 5.41 7.77
N VAL A 7 -72.65 6.29 8.41
CA VAL A 7 -71.47 6.93 7.76
C VAL A 7 -70.29 6.01 7.95
N ILE A 8 -69.82 5.37 6.88
CA ILE A 8 -68.60 4.59 6.84
C ILE A 8 -67.42 5.58 6.64
N LEU A 9 -66.62 5.79 7.70
CA LEU A 9 -65.40 6.57 7.64
C LEU A 9 -64.26 5.68 7.11
N ILE A 10 -63.94 5.78 5.80
CA ILE A 10 -62.78 5.13 5.21
C ILE A 10 -61.56 5.94 5.60
N SER A 11 -60.81 5.51 6.62
CA SER A 11 -59.48 6.04 6.94
C SER A 11 -58.47 5.54 5.89
N LEU A 12 -58.11 6.40 4.95
CA LEU A 12 -56.95 6.17 4.06
C LEU A 12 -55.71 6.16 4.95
N PHE A 13 -55.21 4.96 5.27
CA PHE A 13 -53.86 4.80 5.79
C PHE A 13 -52.90 5.02 4.60
N SER A 14 -52.33 6.22 4.52
CA SER A 14 -51.20 6.48 3.63
C SER A 14 -50.00 5.72 4.20
N LEU A 15 -49.74 4.52 3.64
CA LEU A 15 -48.49 3.84 3.84
C LEU A 15 -47.37 4.69 3.16
N THR A 16 -46.73 5.52 3.94
CA THR A 16 -45.44 6.11 3.51
C THR A 16 -44.44 4.99 3.41
N ILE A 17 -44.22 4.49 2.20
CA ILE A 17 -43.11 3.61 1.90
C ILE A 17 -41.85 4.51 2.04
N TYR A 18 -41.22 4.47 3.20
CA TYR A 18 -39.87 5.00 3.34
C TYR A 18 -38.98 4.10 2.45
N GLY A 19 -38.62 4.59 1.28
CA GLY A 19 -37.59 3.97 0.47
C GLY A 19 -36.32 3.86 1.32
N GLN A 20 -35.71 2.68 1.37
CA GLN A 20 -34.45 2.49 2.08
C GLN A 20 -33.40 3.43 1.47
N ASP A 21 -32.82 4.33 2.30
CA ASP A 21 -31.78 5.26 1.86
C ASP A 21 -30.46 4.50 1.64
N ILE A 22 -30.08 4.35 0.37
CA ILE A 22 -28.84 3.68 -0.02
C ILE A 22 -27.65 4.64 -0.07
N THR A 23 -27.87 5.96 0.06
CA THR A 23 -26.82 6.96 -0.09
C THR A 23 -25.80 6.93 1.05
N GLY A 24 -24.67 7.58 0.82
CA GLY A 24 -23.56 7.69 1.75
C GLY A 24 -22.50 6.62 1.57
N GLN A 25 -21.72 6.40 2.62
CA GLN A 25 -20.55 5.55 2.58
C GLN A 25 -20.88 4.11 3.00
N TRP A 26 -20.46 3.16 2.18
CA TRP A 26 -20.59 1.73 2.42
C TRP A 26 -19.23 1.06 2.41
N ASN A 27 -18.89 0.35 3.48
CA ASN A 27 -17.58 -0.23 3.72
C ASN A 27 -17.65 -1.75 3.58
N GLY A 28 -16.75 -2.32 2.80
CA GLY A 28 -16.55 -3.76 2.62
C GLY A 28 -15.10 -4.16 2.72
N ALA A 29 -14.86 -5.44 2.90
CA ALA A 29 -13.52 -6.01 2.86
C ALA A 29 -13.50 -7.31 2.07
N LEU A 30 -12.53 -7.44 1.17
CA LEU A 30 -12.17 -8.68 0.50
C LEU A 30 -11.12 -9.41 1.32
N LYS A 31 -11.19 -10.73 1.38
CA LYS A 31 -10.13 -11.59 1.91
C LYS A 31 -9.50 -12.36 0.74
N ILE A 32 -8.29 -11.96 0.36
CA ILE A 32 -7.54 -12.56 -0.74
C ILE A 32 -6.25 -13.13 -0.18
N GLN A 33 -6.07 -14.44 -0.26
CA GLN A 33 -4.88 -15.15 0.23
C GLN A 33 -4.47 -14.77 1.68
N GLY A 34 -5.47 -14.61 2.56
CA GLY A 34 -5.24 -14.25 3.96
C GLY A 34 -4.99 -12.75 4.22
N THR A 35 -4.97 -11.92 3.21
CA THR A 35 -4.85 -10.47 3.33
C THR A 35 -6.21 -9.81 3.19
N GLN A 36 -6.54 -8.91 4.12
CA GLN A 36 -7.74 -8.08 4.03
C GLN A 36 -7.45 -6.86 3.14
N MET A 37 -8.33 -6.62 2.17
CA MET A 37 -8.33 -5.42 1.35
C MET A 37 -9.67 -4.70 1.54
N ARG A 38 -9.63 -3.50 2.08
CA ARG A 38 -10.82 -2.68 2.33
C ARG A 38 -11.22 -1.94 1.07
N LEU A 39 -12.52 -1.93 0.83
CA LEU A 39 -13.14 -1.15 -0.24
C LEU A 39 -14.26 -0.28 0.35
N VAL A 40 -14.41 0.91 -0.20
CA VAL A 40 -15.44 1.85 0.24
C VAL A 40 -16.19 2.35 -0.99
N PHE A 41 -17.50 2.16 -1.01
CA PHE A 41 -18.37 2.76 -2.02
C PHE A 41 -19.04 4.01 -1.45
N ASN A 42 -18.84 5.15 -2.09
CA ASN A 42 -19.49 6.40 -1.75
C ASN A 42 -20.64 6.61 -2.73
N ILE A 43 -21.87 6.42 -2.28
CA ILE A 43 -23.08 6.50 -3.10
C ILE A 43 -23.75 7.85 -2.90
N SER A 44 -24.03 8.55 -3.99
CA SER A 44 -24.72 9.84 -4.01
C SER A 44 -25.94 9.75 -4.90
N GLN A 45 -26.97 10.50 -4.56
CA GLN A 45 -28.20 10.62 -5.34
C GLN A 45 -28.31 12.04 -5.90
N THR A 46 -28.57 12.12 -7.19
CA THR A 46 -29.06 13.33 -7.85
C THR A 46 -30.58 13.24 -8.00
N GLU A 47 -31.24 14.27 -8.51
CA GLU A 47 -32.70 14.30 -8.66
C GLU A 47 -33.25 13.08 -9.43
N ASN A 48 -32.49 12.49 -10.37
CA ASN A 48 -32.96 11.44 -11.27
C ASN A 48 -32.08 10.19 -11.32
N SER A 49 -30.95 10.12 -10.61
CA SER A 49 -30.03 8.96 -10.71
C SER A 49 -29.16 8.78 -9.49
N LEU A 50 -28.67 7.55 -9.32
CA LEU A 50 -27.58 7.23 -8.41
C LEU A 50 -26.24 7.30 -9.12
N SER A 51 -25.24 7.78 -8.41
CA SER A 51 -23.84 7.72 -8.82
C SER A 51 -22.99 7.22 -7.65
N SER A 52 -21.84 6.62 -7.95
CA SER A 52 -20.93 6.23 -6.89
C SER A 52 -19.47 6.34 -7.30
N THR A 53 -18.61 6.41 -6.29
CA THR A 53 -17.17 6.22 -6.43
C THR A 53 -16.72 5.09 -5.52
N MET A 54 -15.61 4.44 -5.87
CA MET A 54 -14.96 3.44 -5.04
C MET A 54 -13.60 3.96 -4.56
N ASP A 55 -13.32 3.77 -3.28
CA ASP A 55 -11.99 3.94 -2.71
C ASP A 55 -11.40 2.57 -2.35
N SER A 56 -10.09 2.42 -2.49
CA SER A 56 -9.31 1.28 -1.99
C SER A 56 -8.21 1.81 -1.06
N PRO A 57 -8.51 2.03 0.24
CA PRO A 57 -7.58 2.67 1.17
C PRO A 57 -6.26 1.93 1.33
N ASP A 58 -6.27 0.60 1.22
CA ASP A 58 -5.08 -0.23 1.36
C ASP A 58 -4.16 -0.20 0.12
N GLN A 59 -4.67 0.30 -1.01
CA GLN A 59 -3.94 0.51 -2.26
C GLN A 59 -3.68 1.99 -2.54
N GLY A 60 -4.06 2.90 -1.64
CA GLY A 60 -3.92 4.35 -1.83
C GLY A 60 -4.83 4.95 -2.91
N ALA A 61 -5.76 4.17 -3.47
CA ALA A 61 -6.67 4.63 -4.52
C ALA A 61 -7.92 5.28 -3.91
N LYS A 62 -8.36 6.40 -4.47
CA LYS A 62 -9.50 7.17 -4.00
C LYS A 62 -10.30 7.76 -5.16
N GLY A 63 -11.64 7.78 -5.02
CA GLY A 63 -12.52 8.47 -5.94
C GLY A 63 -12.64 7.80 -7.31
N ILE A 64 -12.42 6.49 -7.44
CA ILE A 64 -12.57 5.77 -8.71
C ILE A 64 -14.05 5.82 -9.11
N PRO A 65 -14.43 6.48 -10.23
CA PRO A 65 -15.81 6.65 -10.59
C PRO A 65 -16.44 5.35 -11.08
N ALA A 66 -17.65 5.06 -10.60
CA ALA A 66 -18.46 3.97 -11.17
C ALA A 66 -19.01 4.38 -12.54
N THR A 67 -19.08 3.41 -13.45
CA THR A 67 -19.70 3.56 -14.76
C THR A 67 -21.23 3.58 -14.63
N THR A 68 -21.77 2.72 -13.77
CA THR A 68 -23.20 2.66 -13.46
C THR A 68 -23.42 2.34 -11.98
N THR A 69 -24.50 2.88 -11.42
CA THR A 69 -24.97 2.58 -10.06
C THR A 69 -26.49 2.51 -10.10
N SER A 70 -27.07 1.41 -9.63
CA SER A 70 -28.52 1.26 -9.49
C SER A 70 -28.90 0.60 -8.17
N PHE A 71 -30.09 0.94 -7.67
CA PHE A 71 -30.68 0.32 -6.49
C PHE A 71 -32.17 0.11 -6.72
N GLU A 72 -32.56 -1.13 -6.93
CA GLU A 72 -33.94 -1.52 -7.21
C GLU A 72 -34.29 -2.82 -6.48
N ASN A 73 -35.48 -2.90 -5.92
CA ASN A 73 -35.94 -4.09 -5.17
C ASN A 73 -34.94 -4.54 -4.08
N SER A 74 -34.34 -3.57 -3.37
CA SER A 74 -33.28 -3.79 -2.36
C SER A 74 -31.97 -4.37 -2.92
N ILE A 75 -31.78 -4.41 -4.23
CA ILE A 75 -30.54 -4.89 -4.88
C ILE A 75 -29.73 -3.68 -5.33
N LEU A 76 -28.51 -3.58 -4.80
CA LEU A 76 -27.50 -2.62 -5.24
C LEU A 76 -26.62 -3.26 -6.31
N LYS A 77 -26.45 -2.56 -7.46
CA LYS A 77 -25.50 -2.93 -8.50
C LYS A 77 -24.60 -1.75 -8.80
N ILE A 78 -23.28 -2.00 -8.83
CA ILE A 78 -22.26 -1.03 -9.17
C ILE A 78 -21.32 -1.65 -10.20
N THR A 79 -21.03 -0.91 -11.29
CA THR A 79 -20.08 -1.35 -12.31
C THR A 79 -18.99 -0.29 -12.49
N ILE A 80 -17.73 -0.73 -12.57
CA ILE A 80 -16.55 0.08 -12.92
C ILE A 80 -15.88 -0.58 -14.12
N ALA A 81 -16.34 -0.22 -15.33
CA ALA A 81 -16.00 -0.94 -16.56
C ALA A 81 -14.48 -0.97 -16.87
N ASN A 82 -13.78 0.15 -16.67
CA ASN A 82 -12.34 0.26 -16.95
C ASN A 82 -11.49 -0.68 -16.06
N ALA A 83 -11.98 -0.99 -14.85
CA ALA A 83 -11.30 -1.90 -13.91
C ALA A 83 -11.86 -3.32 -13.99
N LYS A 84 -12.87 -3.59 -14.86
CA LYS A 84 -13.62 -4.85 -14.93
C LYS A 84 -14.15 -5.28 -13.56
N ILE A 85 -14.69 -4.30 -12.82
CA ILE A 85 -15.27 -4.51 -11.50
C ILE A 85 -16.79 -4.44 -11.59
N GLU A 86 -17.44 -5.38 -10.90
CA GLU A 86 -18.88 -5.42 -10.67
C GLU A 86 -19.13 -5.75 -9.20
N TYR A 87 -20.13 -5.12 -8.62
CA TYR A 87 -20.66 -5.46 -7.30
C TYR A 87 -22.16 -5.63 -7.41
N GLU A 88 -22.69 -6.71 -6.86
CA GLU A 88 -24.11 -6.94 -6.69
C GLU A 88 -24.41 -7.45 -5.28
N GLY A 89 -25.37 -6.84 -4.60
CA GLY A 89 -25.74 -7.25 -3.25
C GLY A 89 -27.14 -6.81 -2.85
N THR A 90 -27.75 -7.54 -1.93
CA THR A 90 -29.11 -7.30 -1.42
C THR A 90 -29.02 -6.64 -0.03
N LEU A 91 -29.68 -5.49 0.13
CA LEU A 91 -29.80 -4.78 1.39
C LEU A 91 -30.81 -5.49 2.31
N GLY A 92 -30.34 -5.95 3.46
CA GLY A 92 -31.11 -6.55 4.54
C GLY A 92 -31.77 -5.52 5.46
N GLN A 93 -32.60 -6.03 6.39
CA GLN A 93 -33.27 -5.21 7.42
C GLN A 93 -32.27 -4.70 8.50
N ASP A 94 -31.11 -5.32 8.60
CA ASP A 94 -30.01 -4.98 9.52
C ASP A 94 -29.09 -3.89 8.95
N ASN A 95 -29.44 -3.27 7.81
CA ASN A 95 -28.62 -2.32 7.08
C ASN A 95 -27.26 -2.90 6.62
N ILE A 96 -27.20 -4.20 6.37
CA ILE A 96 -26.08 -4.87 5.72
C ILE A 96 -26.48 -5.24 4.30
N ILE A 97 -25.60 -4.97 3.34
CA ILE A 97 -25.75 -5.46 1.96
C ILE A 97 -24.96 -6.74 1.84
N VAL A 98 -25.64 -7.86 1.72
CA VAL A 98 -25.01 -9.16 1.47
C VAL A 98 -24.78 -9.31 -0.02
N GLY A 99 -23.52 -9.43 -0.44
CA GLY A 99 -23.21 -9.35 -1.85
C GLY A 99 -21.93 -10.01 -2.29
N THR A 100 -21.64 -9.82 -3.58
CA THR A 100 -20.49 -10.37 -4.28
C THR A 100 -19.76 -9.26 -5.05
N PHE A 101 -18.48 -9.19 -4.86
CA PHE A 101 -17.58 -8.38 -5.65
C PHE A 101 -16.93 -9.25 -6.73
N MET A 102 -16.95 -8.76 -7.96
CA MET A 102 -16.36 -9.45 -9.12
C MET A 102 -15.31 -8.57 -9.75
N GLN A 103 -14.15 -9.14 -10.09
CA GLN A 103 -13.11 -8.44 -10.81
C GLN A 103 -12.36 -9.38 -11.75
N GLY A 104 -12.26 -9.02 -13.02
CA GLY A 104 -11.51 -9.80 -14.02
C GLY A 104 -12.00 -11.25 -14.17
N GLY A 105 -13.28 -11.53 -13.94
CA GLY A 105 -13.89 -12.87 -14.00
C GLY A 105 -13.77 -13.68 -12.71
N GLN A 106 -13.15 -13.15 -11.66
CA GLN A 106 -13.13 -13.76 -10.33
C GLN A 106 -14.21 -13.15 -9.44
N SER A 107 -14.82 -13.98 -8.59
CA SER A 107 -15.91 -13.59 -7.68
C SER A 107 -15.48 -13.77 -6.22
N PHE A 108 -15.77 -12.78 -5.40
CA PHE A 108 -15.43 -12.76 -3.98
C PHE A 108 -16.68 -12.37 -3.16
N PRO A 109 -17.06 -13.15 -2.15
CA PRO A 109 -18.10 -12.70 -1.21
C PRO A 109 -17.65 -11.42 -0.53
N MET A 110 -18.50 -10.40 -0.53
CA MET A 110 -18.23 -9.13 0.14
C MET A 110 -19.52 -8.48 0.62
N ASN A 111 -19.68 -8.40 1.92
CA ASN A 111 -20.78 -7.65 2.52
C ASN A 111 -20.37 -6.19 2.69
N LEU A 112 -21.35 -5.29 2.56
CA LEU A 112 -21.15 -3.86 2.82
C LEU A 112 -21.96 -3.44 4.04
N SER A 113 -21.38 -2.57 4.86
CA SER A 113 -22.07 -1.93 5.99
C SER A 113 -21.70 -0.44 6.07
N LYS A 114 -22.46 0.32 6.85
CA LYS A 114 -22.12 1.72 7.15
C LYS A 114 -20.96 1.85 8.14
N GLU A 115 -20.64 0.80 8.86
CA GLU A 115 -19.54 0.78 9.82
C GLU A 115 -18.20 0.79 9.12
N LYS A 116 -17.29 1.61 9.62
CA LYS A 116 -15.92 1.67 9.11
C LYS A 116 -15.16 0.40 9.48
N ILE A 117 -14.56 -0.23 8.49
CA ILE A 117 -13.71 -1.41 8.70
C ILE A 117 -12.29 -0.93 9.05
N GLU A 118 -11.83 -1.27 10.24
CA GLU A 118 -10.45 -0.99 10.64
C GLU A 118 -9.47 -1.91 9.90
N LYS A 119 -8.26 -1.39 9.65
CA LYS A 119 -7.19 -2.18 9.03
C LYS A 119 -6.81 -3.30 9.98
N GLU A 120 -6.89 -4.54 9.50
CA GLU A 120 -6.43 -5.70 10.27
C GLU A 120 -4.91 -5.57 10.53
N LYS A 121 -4.52 -5.57 11.80
CA LYS A 121 -3.11 -5.61 12.18
C LYS A 121 -2.61 -7.02 11.96
N LEU A 122 -2.03 -7.27 10.80
CA LEU A 122 -1.36 -8.53 10.54
C LEU A 122 -0.16 -8.67 11.50
N VAL A 123 -0.21 -9.68 12.35
CA VAL A 123 0.95 -10.05 13.18
C VAL A 123 1.96 -10.72 12.27
N ARG A 124 3.13 -10.09 12.13
CA ARG A 124 4.24 -10.58 11.32
C ARG A 124 5.41 -10.94 12.23
N PRO A 125 5.49 -12.19 12.68
CA PRO A 125 6.51 -12.59 13.67
C PRO A 125 7.95 -12.41 13.18
N GLN A 126 8.16 -12.34 11.86
CA GLN A 126 9.48 -12.08 11.25
C GLN A 126 9.93 -10.63 11.33
N GLU A 127 9.01 -9.67 11.53
CA GLU A 127 9.37 -8.26 11.61
C GLU A 127 10.01 -7.94 12.95
N PRO A 128 11.19 -7.30 12.95
CA PRO A 128 11.88 -6.96 14.17
C PRO A 128 11.14 -5.88 14.97
N ILE A 129 11.13 -6.03 16.28
CA ILE A 129 10.49 -5.10 17.23
C ILE A 129 11.56 -4.39 18.03
N LYS A 130 11.45 -3.07 18.18
CA LYS A 130 12.34 -2.26 19.03
C LYS A 130 12.15 -2.61 20.52
N PRO A 131 13.23 -2.56 21.36
CA PRO A 131 14.59 -2.15 21.00
C PRO A 131 15.32 -3.25 20.22
N PHE A 132 16.08 -2.85 19.20
CA PHE A 132 16.91 -3.79 18.43
C PHE A 132 18.16 -4.19 19.21
N PRO A 133 18.68 -5.44 19.05
CA PRO A 133 19.90 -5.88 19.71
C PRO A 133 21.18 -5.39 19.01
N TYR A 134 21.08 -4.43 18.12
CA TYR A 134 22.15 -3.83 17.32
C TYR A 134 21.98 -2.30 17.27
N TYR A 135 23.00 -1.59 16.81
CA TYR A 135 22.93 -0.14 16.62
C TYR A 135 22.17 0.20 15.34
N SER A 136 21.31 1.20 15.41
CA SER A 136 20.51 1.68 14.28
C SER A 136 20.42 3.20 14.34
N GLU A 137 20.72 3.86 13.24
CA GLU A 137 20.63 5.33 13.10
C GLU A 137 19.97 5.71 11.79
N ASP A 138 19.15 6.75 11.82
CA ASP A 138 18.66 7.40 10.63
C ASP A 138 19.73 8.35 10.11
N ILE A 139 19.96 8.33 8.80
CA ILE A 139 21.02 9.08 8.13
C ILE A 139 20.47 9.79 6.90
N THR A 140 21.23 10.75 6.43
CA THR A 140 21.02 11.38 5.12
C THR A 140 22.34 11.40 4.37
N PHE A 141 22.32 11.09 3.09
CA PHE A 141 23.47 11.21 2.21
C PHE A 141 23.10 11.96 0.93
N GLU A 142 24.10 12.59 0.32
CA GLU A 142 23.93 13.39 -0.89
C GLU A 142 24.29 12.60 -2.14
N ASN A 143 23.42 12.63 -3.14
CA ASN A 143 23.81 12.37 -4.51
C ASN A 143 24.35 13.68 -5.12
N LYS A 144 25.66 13.87 -5.05
CA LYS A 144 26.36 15.08 -5.50
C LYS A 144 26.17 15.35 -7.00
N LYS A 145 25.91 14.33 -7.80
CA LYS A 145 25.78 14.46 -9.25
C LYS A 145 24.55 15.29 -9.66
N VAL A 146 23.49 15.22 -8.85
CA VAL A 146 22.22 15.90 -9.12
C VAL A 146 21.77 16.81 -7.96
N GLY A 147 22.53 16.88 -6.86
CA GLY A 147 22.28 17.77 -5.73
C GLY A 147 21.02 17.42 -4.93
N ILE A 148 20.70 16.14 -4.79
CA ILE A 148 19.59 15.68 -3.96
C ILE A 148 20.09 14.95 -2.71
N ASN A 149 19.29 15.04 -1.64
CA ASN A 149 19.55 14.32 -0.39
C ASN A 149 18.61 13.13 -0.28
N LEU A 150 19.17 11.99 0.07
CA LEU A 150 18.47 10.74 0.26
C LEU A 150 18.53 10.33 1.72
N ALA A 151 17.37 10.03 2.29
CA ALA A 151 17.22 9.60 3.67
C ALA A 151 17.25 8.08 3.78
N GLY A 152 17.86 7.57 4.82
CA GLY A 152 17.98 6.13 5.03
C GLY A 152 18.17 5.76 6.49
N THR A 153 18.30 4.46 6.72
CA THR A 153 18.65 3.88 8.02
C THR A 153 19.87 2.99 7.84
N LEU A 154 20.92 3.30 8.58
CA LEU A 154 22.12 2.46 8.70
C LEU A 154 22.02 1.63 9.98
N THR A 155 22.16 0.31 9.84
CA THR A 155 22.27 -0.60 10.98
C THR A 155 23.67 -1.17 11.06
N LEU A 156 24.23 -1.23 12.27
CA LEU A 156 25.56 -1.76 12.55
C LEU A 156 25.45 -2.86 13.59
N PRO A 157 26.20 -3.99 13.49
CA PRO A 157 26.17 -5.05 14.51
C PRO A 157 26.43 -4.53 15.93
N ASN A 158 27.32 -3.57 16.06
CA ASN A 158 27.62 -2.83 17.30
C ASN A 158 27.91 -1.36 16.99
N LYS A 159 27.85 -0.51 18.00
CA LYS A 159 28.19 0.92 17.85
C LYS A 159 29.65 1.16 17.50
N GLU A 160 30.52 0.27 17.94
CA GLU A 160 31.96 0.30 17.71
C GLU A 160 32.39 -0.92 16.91
N GLY A 161 33.35 -0.74 16.01
CA GLY A 161 33.89 -1.79 15.15
C GLY A 161 34.03 -1.35 13.71
N VAL A 162 34.54 -2.26 12.89
CA VAL A 162 34.60 -2.10 11.41
C VAL A 162 33.95 -3.29 10.76
N PHE A 163 32.88 -3.06 10.01
CA PHE A 163 32.02 -4.10 9.52
C PHE A 163 31.95 -4.13 7.98
N PRO A 164 31.79 -5.31 7.38
CA PRO A 164 31.30 -5.40 6.03
C PRO A 164 29.89 -4.79 5.95
N VAL A 165 29.50 -4.25 4.80
CA VAL A 165 28.21 -3.61 4.64
C VAL A 165 27.55 -4.01 3.33
N VAL A 166 26.23 -4.06 3.32
CA VAL A 166 25.42 -4.15 2.11
C VAL A 166 24.48 -2.96 1.99
N ILE A 167 24.25 -2.55 0.74
CA ILE A 167 23.23 -1.60 0.37
C ILE A 167 22.06 -2.41 -0.18
N LEU A 168 20.84 -2.15 0.30
CA LEU A 168 19.63 -2.71 -0.28
C LEU A 168 19.05 -1.72 -1.29
N ILE A 169 18.87 -2.19 -2.53
CA ILE A 169 18.30 -1.41 -3.65
C ILE A 169 16.97 -2.02 -4.01
N SER A 170 15.92 -1.21 -3.92
CA SER A 170 14.52 -1.58 -4.12
C SER A 170 14.16 -1.90 -5.58
N GLY A 171 12.96 -2.47 -5.76
CA GLY A 171 12.35 -2.70 -7.06
C GLY A 171 11.72 -1.44 -7.65
N SER A 172 11.03 -1.62 -8.79
CA SER A 172 10.42 -0.53 -9.56
C SER A 172 9.37 0.25 -8.76
N GLY A 173 9.25 1.53 -9.08
CA GLY A 173 8.33 2.47 -8.48
C GLY A 173 8.90 3.20 -7.27
N PRO A 174 8.15 4.16 -6.68
CA PRO A 174 8.59 4.95 -5.55
C PRO A 174 8.55 4.12 -4.26
N GLN A 175 9.67 3.55 -3.86
CA GLN A 175 9.79 2.65 -2.71
C GLN A 175 10.38 3.36 -1.49
N ASN A 176 9.84 3.06 -0.30
CA ASN A 176 10.48 3.46 0.94
C ASN A 176 11.63 2.49 1.30
N ARG A 177 12.47 2.85 2.27
CA ARG A 177 13.63 2.09 2.74
C ARG A 177 13.35 0.66 3.20
N ASP A 178 12.09 0.33 3.47
CA ASP A 178 11.65 -1.00 3.90
C ASP A 178 11.12 -1.84 2.73
N GLU A 179 11.00 -1.24 1.53
CA GLU A 179 10.31 -1.82 0.37
C GLU A 179 8.92 -2.32 0.77
N GLU A 180 8.16 -1.45 1.47
CA GLU A 180 6.91 -1.82 2.09
C GLU A 180 5.80 -2.00 1.06
N LEU A 181 5.26 -3.22 0.99
CA LEU A 181 4.13 -3.56 0.15
C LEU A 181 3.09 -4.36 0.95
N LEU A 182 1.84 -3.90 0.96
CA LEU A 182 0.72 -4.54 1.68
C LEU A 182 1.04 -4.81 3.18
N GLY A 183 1.81 -3.92 3.79
CA GLY A 183 2.26 -4.05 5.18
C GLY A 183 3.41 -5.05 5.39
N HIS A 184 3.98 -5.65 4.34
CA HIS A 184 5.25 -6.37 4.40
C HIS A 184 6.40 -5.39 4.29
N LYS A 185 7.47 -5.64 5.07
CA LYS A 185 8.70 -4.85 5.10
C LYS A 185 9.92 -5.73 4.86
N PRO A 186 10.06 -6.28 3.65
CA PRO A 186 11.08 -7.29 3.37
C PRO A 186 12.50 -6.79 3.66
N PHE A 187 12.80 -5.53 3.34
CA PHE A 187 14.11 -4.96 3.60
C PHE A 187 14.40 -4.72 5.09
N LEU A 188 13.36 -4.41 5.89
CA LEU A 188 13.52 -4.36 7.34
C LEU A 188 13.89 -5.73 7.91
N VAL A 189 13.20 -6.79 7.47
CA VAL A 189 13.46 -8.17 7.91
C VAL A 189 14.87 -8.63 7.49
N LEU A 190 15.25 -8.37 6.23
CA LEU A 190 16.56 -8.74 5.72
C LEU A 190 17.69 -7.98 6.43
N SER A 191 17.48 -6.68 6.68
CA SER A 191 18.42 -5.85 7.43
C SER A 191 18.62 -6.36 8.85
N ASP A 192 17.54 -6.70 9.56
CA ASP A 192 17.63 -7.27 10.91
C ASP A 192 18.45 -8.55 10.93
N PHE A 193 18.16 -9.47 10.02
CA PHE A 193 18.87 -10.74 9.92
C PHE A 193 20.38 -10.53 9.65
N LEU A 194 20.71 -9.72 8.64
CA LEU A 194 22.11 -9.48 8.27
C LEU A 194 22.88 -8.77 9.37
N THR A 195 22.25 -7.77 10.02
CA THR A 195 22.92 -7.00 11.09
C THR A 195 23.18 -7.87 12.31
N LYS A 196 22.26 -8.75 12.70
CA LYS A 196 22.47 -9.76 13.76
C LYS A 196 23.59 -10.75 13.42
N ASN A 197 23.88 -10.95 12.14
CA ASN A 197 24.93 -11.85 11.67
C ASN A 197 26.23 -11.12 11.28
N GLY A 198 26.46 -9.91 11.78
CA GLY A 198 27.74 -9.23 11.66
C GLY A 198 27.92 -8.38 10.40
N ILE A 199 26.89 -8.13 9.62
CA ILE A 199 26.93 -7.35 8.37
C ILE A 199 26.12 -6.07 8.59
N ALA A 200 26.75 -4.91 8.44
CA ALA A 200 26.05 -3.64 8.43
C ALA A 200 25.12 -3.53 7.22
N VAL A 201 24.01 -2.80 7.33
CA VAL A 201 23.04 -2.64 6.24
C VAL A 201 22.63 -1.19 6.12
N LEU A 202 22.69 -0.65 4.90
CA LEU A 202 22.09 0.61 4.52
C LEU A 202 20.83 0.35 3.69
N ARG A 203 19.70 0.89 4.15
CA ARG A 203 18.41 0.98 3.46
C ARG A 203 18.07 2.45 3.30
N TYR A 204 17.57 2.87 2.17
CA TYR A 204 17.22 4.27 1.95
C TYR A 204 15.90 4.41 1.18
N ASP A 205 15.23 5.54 1.37
CA ASP A 205 14.04 5.90 0.61
C ASP A 205 14.46 6.37 -0.78
N ASP A 206 13.77 5.93 -1.81
CA ASP A 206 14.02 6.40 -3.17
C ASP A 206 13.84 7.92 -3.27
N ARG A 207 14.42 8.53 -4.30
CA ARG A 207 14.23 9.95 -4.57
C ARG A 207 12.74 10.33 -4.59
N GLY A 208 12.37 11.41 -3.89
CA GLY A 208 11.00 11.89 -3.76
C GLY A 208 10.08 11.04 -2.88
N VAL A 209 10.63 10.06 -2.17
CA VAL A 209 9.87 9.20 -1.25
C VAL A 209 10.30 9.46 0.19
N GLY A 210 9.36 9.39 1.12
CA GLY A 210 9.62 9.56 2.56
C GLY A 210 10.29 10.90 2.84
N GLU A 211 11.51 10.85 3.37
CA GLU A 211 12.33 12.04 3.69
C GLU A 211 13.37 12.36 2.61
N SER A 212 13.42 11.58 1.52
CA SER A 212 14.32 11.81 0.39
C SER A 212 13.80 12.93 -0.51
N SER A 213 14.70 13.84 -0.91
CA SER A 213 14.39 14.87 -1.90
C SER A 213 14.47 14.32 -3.34
N GLY A 214 14.06 15.14 -4.32
CA GLY A 214 14.07 14.78 -5.73
C GLY A 214 12.68 14.44 -6.26
N ASP A 215 12.62 14.03 -7.54
CA ASP A 215 11.37 13.68 -8.22
C ASP A 215 11.55 12.31 -8.91
N PRO A 216 10.72 11.31 -8.58
CA PRO A 216 10.76 10.00 -9.22
C PRO A 216 10.06 9.96 -10.59
N THR A 217 9.21 10.94 -10.95
CA THR A 217 8.24 10.88 -12.05
C THR A 217 8.84 10.51 -13.41
N PHE A 218 10.02 11.04 -13.72
CA PHE A 218 10.74 10.76 -14.98
C PHE A 218 12.10 10.08 -14.74
N SER A 219 12.25 9.46 -13.57
CA SER A 219 13.50 8.78 -13.23
C SER A 219 13.61 7.43 -13.93
N THR A 220 14.83 7.11 -14.31
CA THR A 220 15.19 5.85 -14.95
C THR A 220 16.08 5.03 -14.02
N SER A 221 16.29 3.74 -14.32
CA SER A 221 17.24 2.88 -13.59
C SER A 221 18.64 3.50 -13.51
N ALA A 222 19.06 4.29 -14.52
CA ALA A 222 20.33 5.01 -14.48
C ALA A 222 20.35 6.15 -13.45
N ASN A 223 19.22 6.79 -13.20
CA ASN A 223 19.08 7.79 -12.15
C ASN A 223 19.17 7.14 -10.76
N PHE A 224 18.46 6.04 -10.55
CA PHE A 224 18.53 5.26 -9.30
C PHE A 224 19.91 4.65 -9.07
N ALA A 225 20.61 4.22 -10.14
CA ALA A 225 22.00 3.80 -10.03
C ALA A 225 22.92 4.94 -9.56
N ASN A 226 22.70 6.19 -9.99
CA ASN A 226 23.44 7.34 -9.47
C ASN A 226 23.15 7.61 -8.00
N ASP A 227 21.91 7.38 -7.53
CA ASP A 227 21.55 7.51 -6.11
C ASP A 227 22.27 6.47 -5.26
N ALA A 228 22.26 5.22 -5.72
CA ALA A 228 22.98 4.15 -5.04
C ALA A 228 24.52 4.35 -5.05
N ALA A 229 25.07 4.99 -6.10
CA ALA A 229 26.47 5.40 -6.10
C ALA A 229 26.76 6.44 -4.99
N GLY A 230 25.85 7.38 -4.74
CA GLY A 230 25.94 8.31 -3.59
C GLY A 230 25.94 7.58 -2.25
N ALA A 231 25.09 6.54 -2.10
CA ALA A 231 25.09 5.68 -0.92
C ALA A 231 26.43 4.96 -0.72
N ILE A 232 27.06 4.46 -1.79
CA ILE A 232 28.38 3.83 -1.74
C ILE A 232 29.45 4.84 -1.28
N GLU A 233 29.44 6.07 -1.84
CA GLU A 233 30.37 7.13 -1.42
C GLU A 233 30.20 7.47 0.07
N TYR A 234 28.96 7.60 0.53
CA TYR A 234 28.65 7.83 1.94
C TYR A 234 29.24 6.71 2.82
N LEU A 235 28.99 5.45 2.50
CA LEU A 235 29.49 4.30 3.27
C LEU A 235 31.02 4.27 3.32
N ARG A 236 31.70 4.63 2.23
CA ARG A 236 33.16 4.73 2.20
C ARG A 236 33.72 5.83 3.10
N SER A 237 32.95 6.83 3.41
CA SER A 237 33.34 7.91 4.33
C SER A 237 33.19 7.54 5.81
N ARG A 238 32.50 6.42 6.11
CA ARG A 238 32.21 5.97 7.46
C ARG A 238 33.36 5.14 8.04
N LYS A 239 33.81 5.49 9.23
CA LYS A 239 34.91 4.77 9.93
C LYS A 239 34.51 3.37 10.41
N GLU A 240 33.21 3.14 10.61
CA GLU A 240 32.64 1.86 11.04
C GLU A 240 32.51 0.85 9.87
N ILE A 241 32.81 1.27 8.63
CA ILE A 241 32.63 0.45 7.45
C ILE A 241 33.98 0.02 6.86
N ASP A 242 34.10 -1.28 6.60
CA ASP A 242 35.22 -1.82 5.79
C ASP A 242 34.99 -1.47 4.32
N SER A 243 35.64 -0.42 3.84
CA SER A 243 35.48 0.08 2.49
C SER A 243 35.85 -0.93 1.38
N LYS A 244 36.53 -2.04 1.74
CA LYS A 244 36.86 -3.15 0.84
C LYS A 244 35.81 -4.26 0.83
N LYS A 245 34.79 -4.16 1.70
CA LYS A 245 33.74 -5.16 1.87
C LYS A 245 32.35 -4.54 1.75
N ILE A 246 32.15 -3.73 0.72
CA ILE A 246 30.84 -3.15 0.38
C ILE A 246 30.20 -4.04 -0.67
N GLY A 247 29.04 -4.60 -0.37
CA GLY A 247 28.21 -5.37 -1.28
C GLY A 247 26.91 -4.67 -1.61
N ILE A 248 26.20 -5.17 -2.62
CA ILE A 248 24.89 -4.69 -3.04
C ILE A 248 23.92 -5.87 -3.07
N ILE A 249 22.74 -5.69 -2.54
CA ILE A 249 21.61 -6.60 -2.71
C ILE A 249 20.52 -5.81 -3.43
N GLY A 250 20.18 -6.20 -4.66
CA GLY A 250 19.17 -5.55 -5.48
C GLY A 250 17.96 -6.45 -5.68
N HIS A 251 16.77 -5.93 -5.45
CA HIS A 251 15.52 -6.62 -5.73
C HIS A 251 14.88 -6.11 -7.02
N SER A 252 14.41 -7.00 -7.89
CA SER A 252 13.71 -6.66 -9.13
C SER A 252 14.51 -5.64 -9.98
N GLU A 253 14.06 -4.38 -10.17
CA GLU A 253 14.83 -3.31 -10.83
C GLU A 253 16.19 -3.08 -10.15
N GLY A 254 16.27 -3.16 -8.82
CA GLY A 254 17.54 -3.13 -8.09
C GLY A 254 18.50 -4.22 -8.51
N GLY A 255 17.97 -5.37 -8.96
CA GLY A 255 18.75 -6.46 -9.56
C GLY A 255 19.39 -6.10 -10.90
N MET A 256 18.85 -5.14 -11.66
CA MET A 256 19.49 -4.55 -12.84
C MET A 256 20.47 -3.44 -12.45
N ILE A 257 20.15 -2.65 -11.43
CA ILE A 257 20.98 -1.54 -10.95
C ILE A 257 22.30 -2.05 -10.35
N ALA A 258 22.28 -3.13 -9.58
CA ALA A 258 23.47 -3.68 -8.93
C ALA A 258 24.60 -4.05 -9.93
N PRO A 259 24.35 -4.75 -11.05
CA PRO A 259 25.34 -4.96 -12.10
C PRO A 259 25.83 -3.67 -12.76
N MET A 260 24.94 -2.67 -12.98
CA MET A 260 25.35 -1.38 -13.56
C MET A 260 26.37 -0.67 -12.67
N LEU A 261 26.19 -0.71 -11.35
CA LEU A 261 27.13 -0.14 -10.38
C LEU A 261 28.45 -0.91 -10.34
N SER A 262 28.40 -2.24 -10.26
CA SER A 262 29.62 -3.07 -10.17
C SER A 262 30.45 -3.07 -11.47
N ALA A 263 29.82 -2.82 -12.62
CA ALA A 263 30.54 -2.64 -13.88
C ALA A 263 31.41 -1.38 -13.87
N ASN A 264 30.97 -0.32 -13.17
CA ASN A 264 31.62 0.98 -13.09
C ASN A 264 32.51 1.14 -11.86
N ASP A 265 32.34 0.32 -10.82
CA ASP A 265 33.08 0.39 -9.56
C ASP A 265 33.64 -0.98 -9.19
N LYS A 266 34.90 -1.20 -9.49
CA LYS A 266 35.60 -2.47 -9.22
C LYS A 266 35.90 -2.75 -7.74
N ASN A 267 35.57 -1.81 -6.84
CA ASN A 267 35.72 -1.97 -5.40
C ASN A 267 34.42 -2.47 -4.72
N ILE A 268 33.37 -2.76 -5.49
CA ILE A 268 32.20 -3.50 -4.99
C ILE A 268 32.60 -4.96 -4.82
N ALA A 269 32.50 -5.46 -3.59
CA ALA A 269 33.02 -6.78 -3.24
C ALA A 269 32.17 -7.93 -3.78
N PHE A 270 30.83 -7.75 -3.80
CA PHE A 270 29.87 -8.72 -4.33
C PHE A 270 28.52 -8.07 -4.60
N ILE A 271 27.71 -8.76 -5.40
CA ILE A 271 26.31 -8.42 -5.62
C ILE A 271 25.43 -9.65 -5.38
N VAL A 272 24.22 -9.42 -4.90
CA VAL A 272 23.15 -10.44 -4.76
C VAL A 272 21.93 -9.93 -5.51
N LEU A 273 21.36 -10.78 -6.37
CA LEU A 273 20.22 -10.43 -7.19
C LEU A 273 19.00 -11.20 -6.66
N LEU A 274 17.98 -10.48 -6.22
CA LEU A 274 16.72 -11.04 -5.73
C LEU A 274 15.65 -10.76 -6.78
N ALA A 275 15.17 -11.81 -7.47
CA ALA A 275 14.14 -11.70 -8.52
C ALA A 275 14.46 -10.62 -9.58
N GLY A 276 15.75 -10.47 -9.92
CA GLY A 276 16.25 -9.53 -10.92
C GLY A 276 16.37 -10.16 -12.30
#